data_2861f04e37bc17ab803ee94acf3fd472
#
_entry.id   2861f04e37bc17ab803ee94acf3fd472
#
_cell.length_a   1.000
_cell.length_b   1.000
_cell.length_c   1.000
_cell.angle_alpha   90.00
_cell.angle_beta   90.00
_cell.angle_gamma   90.00
#
_symmetry.space_group_name_H-M   'P 1'
#
loop_
_entity.id
_entity.type
_entity.pdbx_description
1 polymer ?
#
loop_
_entity_poly.entity_id
_entity_poly.type
_entity_poly.pdbx_seq_one_letter_code
_entity_poly.pdbx_strand_id
1 'polypeptide(L)'
;VLKGVVGQGQMCIRYRPTVECDVLLESGVMGRASVPSGASTGVREAIELRDGDNNRYLGKGVLKAVENINTEISEAVIGLDASEQAFLDKTLIDLDGTDNKARLGANATLAVSMAVARAAAEEAGLPLYRYFGGMSALQLPVPMMNVVNGGAHANNNLDLQELMIIPVGAPTFRDALRWGAETFHALKKILHDKGMSVAVGDEGGFAPNVPSHEAAIQMILDAIHAAGFTPGEQIALGLDCAASEFYKDGQYCLDGEGLKLNATEWTDMLATWVEKYPIISIEDGMAEGDWDGWKILSDRLKSKVQLVGDDLFVTNTKILKEGIDKGIANSILIKINQIGTLTETFAAIEMAKRAGYTAVISHRSGETEDSTIADIAVGTNAGQIKTGSLSRSDRMAKYNQLLRIEEDLGDVAEYPGRAAFYNLR
;
A
#
# COMPACT_ATOMS: atom_id res chain seq x y z
N VAL A 1 8.90 0.05 -30.20
CA VAL A 1 8.62 1.48 -30.30
C VAL A 1 7.14 1.72 -30.02
N LEU A 2 6.83 2.79 -29.28
CA LEU A 2 5.46 3.20 -28.95
C LEU A 2 4.75 3.75 -30.19
N LYS A 3 3.61 3.15 -30.54
CA LYS A 3 2.80 3.52 -31.71
C LYS A 3 1.51 4.24 -31.31
N GLY A 4 0.96 3.95 -30.15
CA GLY A 4 -0.27 4.55 -29.67
C GLY A 4 -0.40 4.50 -28.17
N VAL A 5 -0.99 5.56 -27.61
CA VAL A 5 -1.31 5.67 -26.19
C VAL A 5 -2.72 6.22 -26.05
N VAL A 6 -3.60 5.53 -25.35
CA VAL A 6 -5.00 5.90 -25.19
C VAL A 6 -5.40 5.80 -23.73
N GLY A 7 -5.77 6.92 -23.13
CA GLY A 7 -6.36 6.98 -21.81
C GLY A 7 -7.88 6.87 -21.86
N GLN A 8 -8.47 6.25 -20.88
CA GLN A 8 -9.91 6.15 -20.68
C GLN A 8 -10.29 6.21 -19.21
N GLY A 9 -11.54 6.63 -18.94
CA GLY A 9 -12.09 6.59 -17.60
C GLY A 9 -12.47 5.17 -17.20
N GLN A 10 -12.08 4.78 -15.99
CA GLN A 10 -12.43 3.51 -15.37
C GLN A 10 -13.16 3.78 -14.04
N MET A 11 -13.87 2.82 -13.49
CA MET A 11 -14.46 2.91 -12.15
C MET A 11 -13.63 2.13 -11.16
N CYS A 12 -13.13 2.80 -10.11
CA CYS A 12 -12.59 2.11 -8.96
C CYS A 12 -13.72 1.65 -8.04
N ILE A 13 -13.39 0.76 -7.11
CA ILE A 13 -14.39 0.07 -6.29
C ILE A 13 -15.21 0.98 -5.36
N ARG A 14 -14.71 2.18 -5.03
CA ARG A 14 -15.41 3.14 -4.17
C ARG A 14 -16.32 4.10 -4.94
N TYR A 15 -16.84 3.68 -6.09
CA TYR A 15 -17.70 4.51 -6.95
C TYR A 15 -17.03 5.82 -7.41
N ARG A 16 -15.70 5.84 -7.52
CA ARG A 16 -14.95 6.97 -8.04
C ARG A 16 -14.40 6.63 -9.42
N PRO A 17 -14.45 7.55 -10.37
CA PRO A 17 -13.71 7.41 -11.61
C PRO A 17 -12.21 7.35 -11.33
N THR A 18 -11.52 6.52 -12.09
CA THR A 18 -10.06 6.49 -12.18
C THR A 18 -9.62 6.39 -13.63
N VAL A 19 -8.32 6.33 -13.88
CA VAL A 19 -7.73 6.32 -15.20
C VAL A 19 -7.24 4.92 -15.54
N GLU A 20 -7.55 4.47 -16.75
CA GLU A 20 -6.93 3.30 -17.40
C GLU A 20 -6.23 3.77 -18.66
N CYS A 21 -5.10 3.15 -18.99
CA CYS A 21 -4.33 3.47 -20.19
C CYS A 21 -4.01 2.21 -20.97
N ASP A 22 -4.18 2.28 -22.28
CA ASP A 22 -3.71 1.31 -23.26
C ASP A 22 -2.51 1.88 -24.02
N VAL A 23 -1.46 1.08 -24.13
CA VAL A 23 -0.27 1.36 -24.92
C VAL A 23 -0.13 0.30 -26.00
N LEU A 24 0.04 0.73 -27.25
CA LEU A 24 0.27 -0.15 -28.40
C LEU A 24 1.70 0.04 -28.92
N LEU A 25 2.42 -1.06 -29.12
CA LEU A 25 3.74 -1.07 -29.75
C LEU A 25 3.64 -1.28 -31.27
N GLU A 26 4.71 -0.97 -32.02
CA GLU A 26 4.79 -1.22 -33.45
C GLU A 26 4.66 -2.70 -33.84
N SER A 27 5.11 -3.60 -32.94
CA SER A 27 4.93 -5.05 -33.07
C SER A 27 3.47 -5.53 -33.03
N GLY A 28 2.57 -4.67 -32.50
CA GLY A 28 1.18 -5.02 -32.21
C GLY A 28 0.93 -5.47 -30.78
N VAL A 29 1.97 -5.56 -29.96
CA VAL A 29 1.84 -5.85 -28.51
C VAL A 29 1.14 -4.68 -27.83
N MET A 30 0.25 -4.99 -26.89
CA MET A 30 -0.52 -4.01 -26.12
C MET A 30 -0.32 -4.21 -24.62
N GLY A 31 -0.09 -3.13 -23.90
CA GLY A 31 -0.10 -3.08 -22.44
C GLY A 31 -1.26 -2.26 -21.93
N ARG A 32 -1.95 -2.73 -20.90
CA ARG A 32 -3.04 -2.03 -20.22
C ARG A 32 -2.77 -1.94 -18.73
N ALA A 33 -3.03 -0.78 -18.14
CA ALA A 33 -2.93 -0.58 -16.70
C ALA A 33 -3.98 0.39 -16.18
N SER A 34 -4.48 0.14 -14.97
CA SER A 34 -5.44 1.00 -14.28
C SER A 34 -4.84 1.52 -12.98
N VAL A 35 -5.04 2.80 -12.71
CA VAL A 35 -4.43 3.50 -11.57
C VAL A 35 -5.33 3.44 -10.33
N PRO A 36 -4.79 3.20 -9.12
CA PRO A 36 -5.54 3.30 -7.88
C PRO A 36 -5.83 4.77 -7.50
N SER A 37 -6.79 4.97 -6.58
CA SER A 37 -7.21 6.27 -6.06
C SER A 37 -7.22 6.28 -4.54
N GLY A 38 -6.66 7.32 -3.90
CA GLY A 38 -6.71 7.48 -2.45
C GLY A 38 -8.03 8.08 -1.94
N ALA A 39 -8.48 7.65 -0.76
CA ALA A 39 -9.55 8.32 -0.01
C ALA A 39 -8.98 9.28 1.04
N SER A 40 -8.11 8.80 1.90
CA SER A 40 -7.18 9.58 2.71
C SER A 40 -5.93 9.85 1.88
N THR A 41 -5.39 11.05 1.94
CA THR A 41 -4.21 11.43 1.16
C THR A 41 -3.30 12.29 2.04
N GLY A 42 -2.01 11.95 2.08
CA GLY A 42 -0.99 12.80 2.69
C GLY A 42 -0.91 14.15 1.98
N VAL A 43 -0.68 15.20 2.74
CA VAL A 43 -0.65 16.59 2.21
C VAL A 43 0.44 16.77 1.12
N ARG A 44 1.48 15.95 1.15
CA ARG A 44 2.65 16.03 0.27
C ARG A 44 2.63 15.04 -0.89
N GLU A 45 1.54 14.30 -1.10
CA GLU A 45 1.39 13.40 -2.26
C GLU A 45 1.41 14.14 -3.59
N ALA A 46 1.84 13.47 -4.64
CA ALA A 46 1.61 13.93 -6.00
C ALA A 46 0.11 14.03 -6.30
N ILE A 47 -0.27 15.01 -7.12
CA ILE A 47 -1.68 15.37 -7.31
C ILE A 47 -2.40 14.36 -8.20
N GLU A 48 -3.44 13.74 -7.68
CA GLU A 48 -4.44 13.03 -8.46
C GLU A 48 -5.36 14.06 -9.12
N LEU A 49 -5.22 14.26 -10.44
CA LEU A 49 -5.97 15.29 -11.17
C LEU A 49 -7.44 14.90 -11.27
N ARG A 50 -8.30 15.78 -10.76
CA ARG A 50 -9.76 15.68 -10.79
C ARG A 50 -10.37 16.83 -11.59
N ASP A 51 -11.55 16.57 -12.18
CA ASP A 51 -12.22 17.56 -13.06
C ASP A 51 -12.72 18.80 -12.30
N GLY A 52 -13.16 18.61 -11.03
CA GLY A 52 -13.72 19.67 -10.22
C GLY A 52 -15.15 20.09 -10.62
N ASP A 53 -15.80 19.42 -11.56
CA ASP A 53 -17.19 19.65 -11.94
C ASP A 53 -18.14 18.92 -10.99
N ASN A 54 -18.73 19.66 -10.07
CA ASN A 54 -19.64 19.11 -9.04
C ASN A 54 -20.91 18.47 -9.63
N ASN A 55 -21.29 18.77 -10.86
CA ASN A 55 -22.43 18.14 -11.53
C ASN A 55 -22.11 16.74 -12.07
N ARG A 56 -20.82 16.36 -12.06
CA ARG A 56 -20.36 15.08 -12.56
C ARG A 56 -19.43 14.41 -11.53
N TYR A 57 -19.87 13.26 -11.00
CA TYR A 57 -19.17 12.50 -9.95
C TYR A 57 -18.74 13.35 -8.73
N LEU A 58 -19.55 14.35 -8.36
CA LEU A 58 -19.26 15.27 -7.24
C LEU A 58 -17.85 15.89 -7.34
N GLY A 59 -17.45 16.31 -8.53
CA GLY A 59 -16.15 16.93 -8.81
C GLY A 59 -15.00 15.92 -9.01
N LYS A 60 -15.24 14.62 -8.79
CA LYS A 60 -14.19 13.58 -8.82
C LYS A 60 -14.02 12.89 -10.17
N GLY A 61 -14.54 13.45 -11.27
CA GLY A 61 -14.29 12.98 -12.62
C GLY A 61 -12.80 13.05 -12.98
N VAL A 62 -12.40 12.33 -14.06
CA VAL A 62 -11.00 12.22 -14.53
C VAL A 62 -10.83 12.56 -16.00
N LEU A 63 -11.78 13.30 -16.61
CA LEU A 63 -11.71 13.63 -18.03
C LEU A 63 -10.49 14.48 -18.37
N LYS A 64 -10.07 15.40 -17.49
CA LYS A 64 -8.86 16.20 -17.69
C LYS A 64 -7.61 15.33 -17.76
N ALA A 65 -7.49 14.34 -16.85
CA ALA A 65 -6.37 13.41 -16.89
C ALA A 65 -6.38 12.53 -18.15
N VAL A 66 -7.56 12.07 -18.57
CA VAL A 66 -7.74 11.31 -19.82
C VAL A 66 -7.40 12.16 -21.05
N GLU A 67 -7.81 13.42 -21.08
CA GLU A 67 -7.47 14.36 -22.15
C GLU A 67 -5.95 14.58 -22.23
N ASN A 68 -5.28 14.79 -21.09
CA ASN A 68 -3.83 14.93 -21.04
C ASN A 68 -3.11 13.71 -21.61
N ILE A 69 -3.60 12.48 -21.33
CA ILE A 69 -3.05 11.26 -21.92
C ILE A 69 -3.26 11.23 -23.44
N ASN A 70 -4.47 11.55 -23.90
CA ASN A 70 -4.85 11.42 -25.31
C ASN A 70 -4.28 12.53 -26.20
N THR A 71 -3.73 13.58 -25.62
CA THR A 71 -3.15 14.73 -26.34
C THR A 71 -1.65 14.84 -26.07
N GLU A 72 -1.24 15.73 -25.17
CA GLU A 72 0.16 16.12 -25.00
C GLU A 72 1.07 14.98 -24.50
N ILE A 73 0.58 14.08 -23.62
CA ILE A 73 1.38 12.92 -23.20
C ILE A 73 1.58 11.97 -24.38
N SER A 74 0.51 11.64 -25.11
CA SER A 74 0.59 10.78 -26.30
C SER A 74 1.56 11.36 -27.35
N GLU A 75 1.46 12.65 -27.63
CA GLU A 75 2.37 13.34 -28.56
C GLU A 75 3.85 13.28 -28.12
N ALA A 76 4.09 13.40 -26.80
CA ALA A 76 5.45 13.40 -26.26
C ALA A 76 6.11 12.01 -26.21
N VAL A 77 5.32 10.92 -26.09
CA VAL A 77 5.86 9.57 -25.89
C VAL A 77 5.80 8.67 -27.12
N ILE A 78 4.97 8.98 -28.11
CA ILE A 78 4.94 8.23 -29.39
C ILE A 78 6.33 8.29 -30.05
N GLY A 79 6.82 7.13 -30.49
CA GLY A 79 8.15 6.99 -31.08
C GLY A 79 9.27 6.67 -30.07
N LEU A 80 9.01 6.73 -28.78
CA LEU A 80 9.98 6.29 -27.76
C LEU A 80 10.09 4.76 -27.74
N ASP A 81 11.24 4.27 -27.28
CA ASP A 81 11.45 2.84 -27.02
C ASP A 81 10.80 2.45 -25.69
N ALA A 82 9.89 1.49 -25.70
CA ALA A 82 9.16 1.04 -24.54
C ALA A 82 10.07 0.33 -23.51
N SER A 83 11.24 -0.19 -23.90
CA SER A 83 12.21 -0.79 -23.01
C SER A 83 12.97 0.23 -22.16
N GLU A 84 12.97 1.50 -22.58
CA GLU A 84 13.66 2.61 -21.91
C GLU A 84 12.75 3.30 -20.88
N GLN A 85 12.25 2.53 -19.90
CA GLN A 85 11.30 3.00 -18.87
C GLN A 85 11.75 4.28 -18.18
N ALA A 86 13.02 4.35 -17.77
CA ALA A 86 13.53 5.52 -17.06
C ALA A 86 13.52 6.79 -17.94
N PHE A 87 13.78 6.66 -19.23
CA PHE A 87 13.70 7.77 -20.17
C PHE A 87 12.26 8.22 -20.43
N LEU A 88 11.34 7.26 -20.56
CA LEU A 88 9.91 7.52 -20.66
C LEU A 88 9.40 8.29 -19.45
N ASP A 89 9.66 7.77 -18.25
CA ASP A 89 9.20 8.39 -17.00
C ASP A 89 9.79 9.78 -16.81
N LYS A 90 11.07 9.97 -17.18
CA LYS A 90 11.69 11.30 -17.19
C LYS A 90 10.99 12.24 -18.16
N THR A 91 10.61 11.76 -19.34
CA THR A 91 9.85 12.56 -20.32
C THR A 91 8.52 13.01 -19.74
N LEU A 92 7.80 12.13 -19.03
CA LEU A 92 6.54 12.47 -18.35
C LEU A 92 6.73 13.52 -17.24
N ILE A 93 7.79 13.37 -16.42
CA ILE A 93 8.13 14.29 -15.35
C ILE A 93 8.49 15.68 -15.92
N ASP A 94 9.35 15.73 -16.92
CA ASP A 94 9.79 16.98 -17.56
C ASP A 94 8.61 17.66 -18.28
N LEU A 95 7.71 16.89 -18.90
CA LEU A 95 6.51 17.40 -19.55
C LEU A 95 5.56 18.03 -18.52
N ASP A 96 5.34 17.41 -17.36
CA ASP A 96 4.54 18.00 -16.28
C ASP A 96 5.19 19.28 -15.75
N GLY A 97 6.48 19.25 -15.47
CA GLY A 97 7.28 20.40 -15.06
C GLY A 97 6.97 20.95 -13.67
N THR A 98 6.14 20.27 -12.87
CA THR A 98 5.82 20.64 -11.49
C THR A 98 6.40 19.61 -10.51
N ASP A 99 6.65 20.01 -9.27
CA ASP A 99 7.24 19.11 -8.25
C ASP A 99 6.31 17.96 -7.84
N ASN A 100 4.99 18.13 -8.00
CA ASN A 100 3.97 17.20 -7.53
C ASN A 100 2.99 16.74 -8.62
N LYS A 101 3.37 16.80 -9.90
CA LYS A 101 2.53 16.42 -11.05
C LYS A 101 1.18 17.16 -11.10
N ALA A 102 1.13 18.40 -10.64
CA ALA A 102 -0.12 19.16 -10.55
C ALA A 102 -0.68 19.54 -11.93
N ARG A 103 0.13 19.59 -12.99
CA ARG A 103 -0.30 20.01 -14.32
C ARG A 103 -0.96 18.88 -15.10
N LEU A 104 -0.31 17.73 -15.22
CA LEU A 104 -0.83 16.58 -15.97
C LEU A 104 -1.65 15.63 -15.09
N GLY A 105 -1.29 15.52 -13.83
CA GLY A 105 -1.84 14.60 -12.86
C GLY A 105 -1.01 13.32 -12.70
N ALA A 106 -0.71 12.95 -11.45
CA ALA A 106 -0.01 11.71 -11.13
C ALA A 106 -0.78 10.46 -11.62
N ASN A 107 -2.10 10.52 -11.68
CA ASN A 107 -2.93 9.47 -12.24
C ASN A 107 -2.71 9.31 -13.75
N ALA A 108 -2.54 10.40 -14.50
CA ALA A 108 -2.25 10.34 -15.94
C ALA A 108 -0.82 9.81 -16.19
N THR A 109 0.18 10.35 -15.50
CA THR A 109 1.58 9.92 -15.69
C THR A 109 1.79 8.46 -15.29
N LEU A 110 1.22 8.03 -14.14
CA LEU A 110 1.33 6.66 -13.68
C LEU A 110 0.63 5.66 -14.60
N ALA A 111 -0.55 5.99 -15.13
CA ALA A 111 -1.27 5.11 -16.04
C ALA A 111 -0.42 4.77 -17.27
N VAL A 112 0.24 5.78 -17.87
CA VAL A 112 1.14 5.57 -19.00
C VAL A 112 2.39 4.81 -18.61
N SER A 113 3.05 5.19 -17.51
CA SER A 113 4.25 4.52 -16.99
C SER A 113 4.02 3.01 -16.78
N MET A 114 2.90 2.63 -16.13
CA MET A 114 2.53 1.23 -15.90
C MET A 114 2.18 0.48 -17.20
N ALA A 115 1.40 1.10 -18.08
CA ALA A 115 0.97 0.47 -19.32
C ALA A 115 2.15 0.20 -20.25
N VAL A 116 3.14 1.12 -20.32
CA VAL A 116 4.38 0.92 -21.07
C VAL A 116 5.20 -0.22 -20.52
N ALA A 117 5.37 -0.31 -19.17
CA ALA A 117 6.08 -1.42 -18.55
C ALA A 117 5.44 -2.78 -18.87
N ARG A 118 4.11 -2.86 -18.89
CA ARG A 118 3.39 -4.07 -19.29
C ARG A 118 3.60 -4.43 -20.74
N ALA A 119 3.52 -3.44 -21.66
CA ALA A 119 3.77 -3.66 -23.07
C ALA A 119 5.21 -4.11 -23.32
N ALA A 120 6.19 -3.52 -22.64
CA ALA A 120 7.60 -3.88 -22.76
C ALA A 120 7.89 -5.30 -22.21
N ALA A 121 7.27 -5.68 -21.10
CA ALA A 121 7.38 -7.03 -20.55
C ALA A 121 6.82 -8.08 -21.52
N GLU A 122 5.64 -7.85 -22.08
CA GLU A 122 4.99 -8.72 -23.07
C GLU A 122 5.84 -8.83 -24.33
N GLU A 123 6.36 -7.71 -24.86
CA GLU A 123 7.27 -7.68 -26.00
C GLU A 123 8.55 -8.48 -25.77
N ALA A 124 9.08 -8.44 -24.53
CA ALA A 124 10.25 -9.22 -24.15
C ALA A 124 9.94 -10.70 -23.87
N GLY A 125 8.66 -11.10 -23.89
CA GLY A 125 8.22 -12.46 -23.55
C GLY A 125 8.44 -12.80 -22.08
N LEU A 126 8.41 -11.81 -21.18
CA LEU A 126 8.65 -11.98 -19.75
C LEU A 126 7.38 -11.66 -18.94
N PRO A 127 7.06 -12.41 -17.88
CA PRO A 127 6.09 -11.97 -16.89
C PRO A 127 6.58 -10.68 -16.21
N LEU A 128 5.64 -9.83 -15.83
CA LEU A 128 5.94 -8.45 -15.39
C LEU A 128 6.90 -8.42 -14.18
N TYR A 129 6.72 -9.30 -13.19
CA TYR A 129 7.61 -9.37 -12.03
C TYR A 129 9.06 -9.69 -12.42
N ARG A 130 9.25 -10.55 -13.45
CA ARG A 130 10.57 -10.93 -13.96
C ARG A 130 11.18 -9.83 -14.84
N TYR A 131 10.35 -9.09 -15.56
CA TYR A 131 10.77 -7.90 -16.28
C TYR A 131 11.33 -6.84 -15.32
N PHE A 132 10.68 -6.64 -14.16
CA PHE A 132 11.15 -5.70 -13.14
C PHE A 132 12.41 -6.16 -12.40
N GLY A 133 12.52 -7.43 -12.03
CA GLY A 133 13.56 -7.91 -11.12
C GLY A 133 14.59 -8.87 -11.73
N GLY A 134 14.42 -9.24 -13.00
CA GLY A 134 15.33 -10.16 -13.68
C GLY A 134 15.42 -11.53 -13.00
N MET A 135 16.61 -12.09 -12.97
CA MET A 135 16.87 -13.43 -12.41
C MET A 135 16.69 -13.51 -10.89
N SER A 136 16.77 -12.40 -10.19
CA SER A 136 16.69 -12.35 -8.72
C SER A 136 15.28 -12.16 -8.17
N ALA A 137 14.26 -12.02 -9.00
CA ALA A 137 12.86 -11.90 -8.60
C ALA A 137 12.28 -13.24 -8.17
N LEU A 138 12.62 -13.70 -6.96
CA LEU A 138 12.27 -15.03 -6.43
C LEU A 138 11.45 -14.97 -5.14
N GLN A 139 11.42 -13.81 -4.46
CA GLN A 139 10.87 -13.69 -3.14
C GLN A 139 9.42 -13.22 -3.17
N LEU A 140 8.51 -14.08 -2.68
CA LEU A 140 7.11 -13.71 -2.42
C LEU A 140 7.05 -12.79 -1.18
N PRO A 141 6.23 -11.73 -1.21
CA PRO A 141 6.12 -10.85 -0.06
C PRO A 141 5.28 -11.47 1.07
N VAL A 142 5.63 -11.14 2.32
CA VAL A 142 4.78 -11.43 3.49
C VAL A 142 3.57 -10.50 3.45
N PRO A 143 2.34 -11.03 3.43
CA PRO A 143 1.14 -10.21 3.38
C PRO A 143 0.79 -9.65 4.76
N MET A 144 0.50 -8.36 4.82
CA MET A 144 -0.07 -7.66 5.96
C MET A 144 -1.58 -7.48 5.68
N MET A 145 -2.39 -8.37 6.27
CA MET A 145 -3.81 -8.52 5.92
C MET A 145 -4.68 -7.74 6.89
N ASN A 146 -5.34 -6.70 6.43
CA ASN A 146 -6.27 -5.89 7.22
C ASN A 146 -7.55 -6.67 7.54
N VAL A 147 -7.74 -7.10 8.79
CA VAL A 147 -8.90 -7.90 9.23
C VAL A 147 -9.94 -7.11 10.00
N VAL A 148 -9.55 -5.95 10.59
CA VAL A 148 -10.47 -5.01 11.26
C VAL A 148 -10.18 -3.59 10.78
N ASN A 149 -11.21 -2.93 10.28
CA ASN A 149 -11.19 -1.53 9.85
C ASN A 149 -11.76 -0.61 10.92
N GLY A 150 -11.15 0.57 11.05
CA GLY A 150 -11.65 1.70 11.84
C GLY A 150 -11.29 3.03 11.17
N GLY A 151 -11.22 4.12 11.91
CA GLY A 151 -10.84 5.43 11.43
C GLY A 151 -11.62 5.86 10.18
N ALA A 152 -10.92 6.40 9.19
CA ALA A 152 -11.52 6.81 7.92
C ALA A 152 -12.05 5.67 7.05
N HIS A 153 -11.69 4.41 7.33
CA HIS A 153 -12.06 3.22 6.55
C HIS A 153 -13.35 2.54 7.00
N ALA A 154 -13.92 2.95 8.14
CA ALA A 154 -15.15 2.35 8.66
C ALA A 154 -15.98 3.35 9.48
N ASN A 155 -17.29 3.16 9.51
CA ASN A 155 -18.18 3.93 10.37
C ASN A 155 -18.40 3.16 11.68
N ASN A 156 -17.43 3.21 12.57
CA ASN A 156 -17.44 2.60 13.89
C ASN A 156 -16.70 3.48 14.91
N ASN A 157 -16.48 2.98 16.12
CA ASN A 157 -15.84 3.71 17.20
C ASN A 157 -14.32 3.46 17.36
N LEU A 158 -13.67 2.81 16.41
CA LEU A 158 -12.21 2.64 16.40
C LEU A 158 -11.55 3.86 15.76
N ASP A 159 -10.60 4.48 16.47
CA ASP A 159 -9.79 5.59 15.92
C ASP A 159 -8.66 5.05 15.03
N LEU A 160 -8.06 3.90 15.38
CA LEU A 160 -7.06 3.24 14.55
C LEU A 160 -7.67 2.75 13.23
N GLN A 161 -7.00 3.02 12.12
CA GLN A 161 -7.53 2.77 10.78
C GLN A 161 -7.54 1.29 10.41
N GLU A 162 -6.48 0.53 10.78
CA GLU A 162 -6.38 -0.88 10.43
C GLU A 162 -5.69 -1.69 11.52
N LEU A 163 -6.26 -2.88 11.78
CA LEU A 163 -5.62 -3.93 12.54
C LEU A 163 -5.38 -5.12 11.61
N MET A 164 -4.11 -5.51 11.50
CA MET A 164 -3.63 -6.49 10.52
C MET A 164 -3.12 -7.76 11.18
N ILE A 165 -3.29 -8.89 10.48
CA ILE A 165 -2.59 -10.15 10.75
C ILE A 165 -1.46 -10.35 9.75
N ILE A 166 -0.34 -10.92 10.22
CA ILE A 166 0.89 -11.07 9.45
C ILE A 166 1.41 -12.50 9.63
N PRO A 167 1.21 -13.41 8.68
CA PRO A 167 1.57 -14.83 8.80
C PRO A 167 3.07 -15.08 8.59
N VAL A 168 3.88 -14.59 9.52
CA VAL A 168 5.36 -14.64 9.47
C VAL A 168 5.96 -16.04 9.64
N GLY A 169 5.19 -16.99 10.16
CA GLY A 169 5.64 -18.38 10.37
C GLY A 169 5.22 -19.34 9.27
N ALA A 170 4.51 -18.88 8.23
CA ALA A 170 4.08 -19.75 7.15
C ALA A 170 5.28 -20.23 6.31
N PRO A 171 5.25 -21.46 5.78
CA PRO A 171 6.36 -22.00 4.97
C PRO A 171 6.33 -21.49 3.52
N THR A 172 5.15 -21.09 3.01
CA THR A 172 4.92 -20.63 1.63
C THR A 172 3.95 -19.47 1.62
N PHE A 173 3.89 -18.72 0.52
CA PHE A 173 2.89 -17.67 0.34
C PHE A 173 1.46 -18.26 0.32
N ARG A 174 1.28 -19.41 -0.33
CA ARG A 174 0.00 -20.13 -0.38
C ARG A 174 -0.49 -20.51 1.02
N ASP A 175 0.40 -21.01 1.88
CA ASP A 175 0.06 -21.27 3.27
C ASP A 175 -0.24 -19.98 4.06
N ALA A 176 0.53 -18.91 3.82
CA ALA A 176 0.27 -17.62 4.44
C ALA A 176 -1.14 -17.11 4.12
N LEU A 177 -1.54 -17.19 2.85
CA LEU A 177 -2.88 -16.80 2.41
C LEU A 177 -3.98 -17.69 3.02
N ARG A 178 -3.75 -19.01 3.09
CA ARG A 178 -4.66 -19.96 3.76
C ARG A 178 -4.82 -19.64 5.24
N TRP A 179 -3.73 -19.44 5.98
CA TRP A 179 -3.77 -19.09 7.41
C TRP A 179 -4.53 -17.78 7.65
N GLY A 180 -4.31 -16.81 6.78
CA GLY A 180 -5.08 -15.56 6.80
C GLY A 180 -6.56 -15.80 6.61
N ALA A 181 -6.97 -16.60 5.62
CA ALA A 181 -8.37 -16.91 5.34
C ALA A 181 -9.04 -17.67 6.50
N GLU A 182 -8.37 -18.66 7.07
CA GLU A 182 -8.86 -19.42 8.23
C GLU A 182 -9.04 -18.51 9.46
N THR A 183 -8.08 -17.62 9.72
CA THR A 183 -8.19 -16.62 10.81
C THR A 183 -9.31 -15.62 10.57
N PHE A 184 -9.48 -15.13 9.32
CA PHE A 184 -10.55 -14.21 8.96
C PHE A 184 -11.95 -14.85 9.15
N HIS A 185 -12.11 -16.12 8.80
CA HIS A 185 -13.34 -16.86 9.06
C HIS A 185 -13.59 -17.10 10.54
N ALA A 186 -12.55 -17.41 11.31
CA ALA A 186 -12.66 -17.53 12.78
C ALA A 186 -13.11 -16.22 13.41
N LEU A 187 -12.52 -15.08 12.98
CA LEU A 187 -12.91 -13.75 13.42
C LEU A 187 -14.37 -13.43 13.09
N LYS A 188 -14.81 -13.76 11.87
CA LYS A 188 -16.22 -13.62 11.47
C LYS A 188 -17.17 -14.35 12.42
N LYS A 189 -16.80 -15.58 12.77
CA LYS A 189 -17.59 -16.40 13.71
C LYS A 189 -17.66 -15.77 15.09
N ILE A 190 -16.51 -15.31 15.63
CA ILE A 190 -16.44 -14.65 16.96
C ILE A 190 -17.33 -13.41 16.98
N LEU A 191 -17.25 -12.56 15.95
CA LEU A 191 -18.09 -11.36 15.84
C LEU A 191 -19.57 -11.70 15.79
N HIS A 192 -19.94 -12.68 14.96
CA HIS A 192 -21.32 -13.13 14.84
C HIS A 192 -21.87 -13.68 16.16
N ASP A 193 -21.10 -14.54 16.86
CA ASP A 193 -21.51 -15.15 18.13
C ASP A 193 -21.68 -14.11 19.25
N LYS A 194 -20.97 -12.98 19.15
CA LYS A 194 -21.11 -11.81 20.04
C LYS A 194 -22.20 -10.84 19.62
N GLY A 195 -22.94 -11.12 18.52
CA GLY A 195 -23.97 -10.23 17.97
C GLY A 195 -23.40 -8.93 17.37
N MET A 196 -22.13 -8.91 17.02
CA MET A 196 -21.46 -7.75 16.38
C MET A 196 -21.61 -7.79 14.88
N SER A 197 -21.43 -6.61 14.23
CA SER A 197 -21.48 -6.48 12.77
C SER A 197 -20.35 -7.30 12.11
N VAL A 198 -20.71 -8.05 11.08
CA VAL A 198 -19.79 -8.72 10.16
C VAL A 198 -19.74 -8.02 8.80
N ALA A 199 -20.27 -6.80 8.71
CA ALA A 199 -20.09 -5.95 7.54
C ALA A 199 -18.61 -5.54 7.42
N VAL A 200 -18.15 -5.40 6.18
CA VAL A 200 -16.76 -5.06 5.90
C VAL A 200 -16.60 -3.58 5.55
N GLY A 201 -15.47 -3.02 5.94
CA GLY A 201 -15.06 -1.67 5.58
C GLY A 201 -14.50 -1.58 4.16
N ASP A 202 -13.87 -0.45 3.88
CA ASP A 202 -13.40 -0.11 2.54
C ASP A 202 -12.34 -1.05 1.99
N GLU A 203 -11.53 -1.64 2.86
CA GLU A 203 -10.46 -2.55 2.50
C GLU A 203 -10.77 -4.03 2.75
N GLY A 204 -12.01 -4.33 3.08
CA GLY A 204 -12.52 -5.70 3.22
C GLY A 204 -12.36 -6.29 4.62
N GLY A 205 -11.77 -5.61 5.58
CA GLY A 205 -11.77 -5.98 7.00
C GLY A 205 -13.13 -5.73 7.65
N PHE A 206 -13.45 -6.44 8.75
CA PHE A 206 -14.69 -6.21 9.48
C PHE A 206 -14.69 -4.84 10.16
N ALA A 207 -15.86 -4.26 10.34
CA ALA A 207 -16.05 -2.93 10.93
C ALA A 207 -17.00 -2.98 12.15
N PRO A 208 -16.68 -3.74 13.22
CA PRO A 208 -17.51 -3.80 14.41
C PRO A 208 -17.36 -2.55 15.28
N ASN A 209 -18.39 -2.24 16.09
CA ASN A 209 -18.20 -1.40 17.26
C ASN A 209 -17.65 -2.26 18.40
N VAL A 210 -16.58 -1.80 19.04
CA VAL A 210 -15.89 -2.53 20.11
C VAL A 210 -15.68 -1.63 21.33
N PRO A 211 -15.51 -2.20 22.56
CA PRO A 211 -15.34 -1.39 23.77
C PRO A 211 -14.04 -0.57 23.81
N SER A 212 -12.98 -1.03 23.14
CA SER A 212 -11.67 -0.35 23.09
C SER A 212 -10.81 -0.92 21.97
N HIS A 213 -9.70 -0.25 21.64
CA HIS A 213 -8.69 -0.75 20.71
C HIS A 213 -8.09 -2.08 21.19
N GLU A 214 -7.79 -2.20 22.49
CA GLU A 214 -7.30 -3.46 23.05
C GLU A 214 -8.32 -4.61 22.93
N ALA A 215 -9.61 -4.32 23.04
CA ALA A 215 -10.66 -5.33 22.82
C ALA A 215 -10.65 -5.84 21.37
N ALA A 216 -10.40 -4.96 20.38
CA ALA A 216 -10.25 -5.37 18.99
C ALA A 216 -8.99 -6.25 18.80
N ILE A 217 -7.86 -5.86 19.37
CA ILE A 217 -6.62 -6.67 19.37
C ILE A 217 -6.87 -8.04 19.97
N GLN A 218 -7.53 -8.11 21.13
CA GLN A 218 -7.84 -9.39 21.80
C GLN A 218 -8.74 -10.29 20.95
N MET A 219 -9.75 -9.74 20.27
CA MET A 219 -10.61 -10.53 19.39
C MET A 219 -9.83 -11.13 18.22
N ILE A 220 -8.84 -10.41 17.67
CA ILE A 220 -7.97 -10.95 16.61
C ILE A 220 -7.10 -12.08 17.16
N LEU A 221 -6.54 -11.94 18.37
CA LEU A 221 -5.78 -13.01 19.02
C LEU A 221 -6.64 -14.25 19.29
N ASP A 222 -7.87 -14.05 19.76
CA ASP A 222 -8.85 -15.14 19.93
C ASP A 222 -9.16 -15.85 18.62
N ALA A 223 -9.24 -15.09 17.50
CA ALA A 223 -9.46 -15.64 16.18
C ALA A 223 -8.25 -16.45 15.66
N ILE A 224 -7.02 -15.97 15.90
CA ILE A 224 -5.80 -16.72 15.57
C ILE A 224 -5.76 -18.06 16.33
N HIS A 225 -6.04 -18.05 17.63
CA HIS A 225 -6.14 -19.26 18.43
C HIS A 225 -7.27 -20.19 17.94
N ALA A 226 -8.45 -19.65 17.66
CA ALA A 226 -9.60 -20.44 17.20
C ALA A 226 -9.35 -21.08 15.83
N ALA A 227 -8.50 -20.47 15.01
CA ALA A 227 -8.04 -21.01 13.73
C ALA A 227 -6.92 -22.08 13.90
N GLY A 228 -6.42 -22.29 15.12
CA GLY A 228 -5.40 -23.29 15.42
C GLY A 228 -3.96 -22.79 15.28
N PHE A 229 -3.74 -21.48 15.25
CA PHE A 229 -2.40 -20.88 15.11
C PHE A 229 -1.91 -20.23 16.42
N THR A 230 -0.59 -20.09 16.53
CA THR A 230 0.09 -19.46 17.67
C THR A 230 0.37 -17.98 17.36
N PRO A 231 -0.25 -17.03 18.11
CA PRO A 231 0.06 -15.61 17.98
C PRO A 231 1.55 -15.33 18.24
N GLY A 232 2.12 -14.44 17.41
CA GLY A 232 3.51 -14.02 17.52
C GLY A 232 4.52 -14.97 16.88
N GLU A 233 4.28 -16.26 16.93
CA GLU A 233 5.15 -17.27 16.30
C GLU A 233 4.75 -17.53 14.84
N GLN A 234 3.49 -17.92 14.64
CA GLN A 234 2.94 -18.22 13.31
C GLN A 234 2.32 -16.99 12.68
N ILE A 235 1.48 -16.26 13.41
CA ILE A 235 0.80 -15.06 12.97
C ILE A 235 1.08 -13.92 13.95
N ALA A 236 1.76 -12.88 13.49
CA ALA A 236 1.98 -11.66 14.23
C ALA A 236 0.91 -10.61 13.89
N LEU A 237 0.92 -9.48 14.59
CA LEU A 237 0.01 -8.37 14.38
C LEU A 237 0.71 -7.15 13.79
N GLY A 238 -0.04 -6.35 13.04
CA GLY A 238 0.33 -5.02 12.60
C GLY A 238 -0.78 -4.02 12.88
N LEU A 239 -0.41 -2.78 13.09
CA LEU A 239 -1.32 -1.65 13.25
C LEU A 239 -1.06 -0.61 12.16
N ASP A 240 -2.11 -0.03 11.63
CA ASP A 240 -2.06 1.26 10.94
C ASP A 240 -2.85 2.25 11.79
N CYS A 241 -2.14 3.18 12.41
CA CYS A 241 -2.76 4.18 13.26
C CYS A 241 -3.41 5.29 12.45
N ALA A 242 -2.84 5.66 11.30
CA ALA A 242 -3.21 6.85 10.53
C ALA A 242 -3.35 8.08 11.45
N ALA A 243 -2.34 8.31 12.29
CA ALA A 243 -2.46 9.20 13.44
C ALA A 243 -2.71 10.67 13.08
N SER A 244 -2.49 11.07 11.81
CA SER A 244 -2.87 12.38 11.30
C SER A 244 -4.37 12.64 11.40
N GLU A 245 -5.21 11.61 11.31
CA GLU A 245 -6.68 11.73 11.34
C GLU A 245 -7.22 12.16 12.73
N PHE A 246 -6.53 11.79 13.80
CA PHE A 246 -6.91 12.13 15.17
C PHE A 246 -5.93 13.08 15.90
N TYR A 247 -4.98 13.68 15.17
CA TYR A 247 -4.08 14.70 15.69
C TYR A 247 -4.69 16.09 15.59
N LYS A 248 -4.96 16.72 16.74
CA LYS A 248 -5.60 18.04 16.81
C LYS A 248 -4.92 18.90 17.89
N ASP A 249 -4.57 20.12 17.57
CA ASP A 249 -4.00 21.09 18.50
C ASP A 249 -2.79 20.56 19.33
N GLY A 250 -1.92 19.78 18.69
CA GLY A 250 -0.74 19.21 19.34
C GLY A 250 -1.02 17.98 20.21
N GLN A 251 -2.21 17.39 20.12
CA GLN A 251 -2.63 16.20 20.88
C GLN A 251 -3.22 15.14 19.99
N TYR A 252 -3.03 13.89 20.36
CA TYR A 252 -3.64 12.69 19.79
C TYR A 252 -4.96 12.42 20.51
N CYS A 253 -6.08 12.67 19.82
CA CYS A 253 -7.43 12.60 20.38
C CYS A 253 -8.10 11.28 19.96
N LEU A 254 -8.07 10.29 20.84
CA LEU A 254 -8.73 9.00 20.64
C LEU A 254 -10.19 9.15 21.09
N ASP A 255 -11.04 9.65 20.20
CA ASP A 255 -12.43 10.00 20.51
C ASP A 255 -13.26 8.77 20.93
N GLY A 256 -12.94 7.58 20.37
CA GLY A 256 -13.60 6.32 20.72
C GLY A 256 -13.37 5.88 22.18
N GLU A 257 -12.28 6.31 22.79
CA GLU A 257 -11.95 6.01 24.20
C GLU A 257 -11.97 7.26 25.09
N GLY A 258 -12.23 8.43 24.52
CA GLY A 258 -12.28 9.70 25.27
C GLY A 258 -10.92 10.18 25.77
N LEU A 259 -9.83 9.78 25.12
CA LEU A 259 -8.46 10.10 25.53
C LEU A 259 -7.90 11.27 24.72
N LYS A 260 -7.09 12.11 25.38
CA LYS A 260 -6.27 13.15 24.76
C LYS A 260 -4.85 13.04 25.27
N LEU A 261 -3.92 12.72 24.40
CA LEU A 261 -2.56 12.38 24.74
C LEU A 261 -1.58 13.29 24.00
N ASN A 262 -0.50 13.72 24.65
CA ASN A 262 0.63 14.29 23.94
C ASN A 262 1.47 13.18 23.26
N ALA A 263 2.47 13.55 22.46
CA ALA A 263 3.29 12.60 21.70
C ALA A 263 3.98 11.57 22.59
N THR A 264 4.44 11.95 23.78
CA THR A 264 5.10 11.04 24.73
C THR A 264 4.10 10.04 25.32
N GLU A 265 2.95 10.52 25.79
CA GLU A 265 1.90 9.67 26.37
C GLU A 265 1.34 8.68 25.33
N TRP A 266 1.15 9.13 24.07
CA TRP A 266 0.74 8.26 22.97
C TRP A 266 1.82 7.22 22.64
N THR A 267 3.09 7.61 22.61
CA THR A 267 4.22 6.68 22.45
C THR A 267 4.26 5.63 23.56
N ASP A 268 4.05 6.02 24.83
CA ASP A 268 4.02 5.08 25.95
C ASP A 268 2.84 4.10 25.86
N MET A 269 1.69 4.53 25.38
CA MET A 269 0.55 3.65 25.11
C MET A 269 0.89 2.62 24.02
N LEU A 270 1.45 3.05 22.88
CA LEU A 270 1.91 2.14 21.83
C LEU A 270 3.00 1.18 22.34
N ALA A 271 3.94 1.67 23.15
CA ALA A 271 4.98 0.83 23.74
C ALA A 271 4.40 -0.25 24.67
N THR A 272 3.38 0.09 25.45
CA THR A 272 2.66 -0.86 26.30
C THR A 272 1.97 -1.95 25.47
N TRP A 273 1.35 -1.59 24.34
CA TRP A 273 0.74 -2.59 23.45
C TRP A 273 1.79 -3.49 22.79
N VAL A 274 2.94 -2.94 22.39
CA VAL A 274 4.05 -3.72 21.82
C VAL A 274 4.64 -4.72 22.85
N GLU A 275 4.67 -4.36 24.13
CA GLU A 275 5.14 -5.25 25.20
C GLU A 275 4.11 -6.34 25.54
N LYS A 276 2.83 -6.04 25.41
CA LYS A 276 1.72 -6.94 25.79
C LYS A 276 1.27 -7.87 24.66
N TYR A 277 1.36 -7.43 23.41
CA TYR A 277 0.82 -8.12 22.25
C TYR A 277 1.91 -8.39 21.19
N PRO A 278 1.76 -9.41 20.34
CA PRO A 278 2.75 -9.74 19.32
C PRO A 278 2.72 -8.80 18.12
N ILE A 279 2.77 -7.49 18.37
CA ILE A 279 2.78 -6.44 17.35
C ILE A 279 4.21 -6.29 16.84
N ILE A 280 4.41 -6.44 15.52
CA ILE A 280 5.73 -6.32 14.87
C ILE A 280 5.81 -5.14 13.90
N SER A 281 4.69 -4.47 13.60
CA SER A 281 4.66 -3.32 12.69
C SER A 281 3.62 -2.30 13.14
N ILE A 282 3.99 -1.02 13.11
CA ILE A 282 3.11 0.13 13.34
C ILE A 282 3.32 1.11 12.20
N GLU A 283 2.26 1.39 11.46
CA GLU A 283 2.23 2.36 10.37
C GLU A 283 1.62 3.67 10.88
N ASP A 284 2.22 4.78 10.46
CA ASP A 284 1.82 6.16 10.79
C ASP A 284 1.40 6.33 12.25
N GLY A 285 2.29 5.85 13.14
CA GLY A 285 2.10 5.94 14.59
C GLY A 285 2.09 7.38 15.13
N MET A 286 2.54 8.35 14.32
CA MET A 286 2.46 9.79 14.59
C MET A 286 1.92 10.52 13.38
N ALA A 287 1.40 11.73 13.59
CA ALA A 287 0.93 12.60 12.51
C ALA A 287 2.07 12.96 11.54
N GLU A 288 1.75 13.09 10.25
CA GLU A 288 2.72 13.38 9.17
C GLU A 288 3.52 14.67 9.38
N GLY A 289 2.97 15.64 10.10
CA GLY A 289 3.61 16.91 10.44
C GLY A 289 4.36 16.92 11.77
N ASP A 290 4.15 15.93 12.64
CA ASP A 290 4.75 15.86 13.99
C ASP A 290 6.10 15.12 13.97
N TRP A 291 7.10 15.72 13.35
CA TRP A 291 8.45 15.14 13.23
C TRP A 291 9.16 14.95 14.57
N ASP A 292 8.87 15.81 15.56
CA ASP A 292 9.41 15.66 16.93
C ASP A 292 8.74 14.46 17.62
N GLY A 293 7.43 14.28 17.48
CA GLY A 293 6.72 13.07 17.93
C GLY A 293 7.24 11.81 17.25
N TRP A 294 7.47 11.84 15.95
CA TRP A 294 8.10 10.73 15.22
C TRP A 294 9.49 10.39 15.74
N LYS A 295 10.26 11.40 16.15
CA LYS A 295 11.58 11.15 16.77
C LYS A 295 11.44 10.45 18.13
N ILE A 296 10.50 10.88 18.97
CA ILE A 296 10.20 10.25 20.26
C ILE A 296 9.79 8.77 20.04
N LEU A 297 8.85 8.52 19.12
CA LEU A 297 8.38 7.18 18.78
C LEU A 297 9.53 6.30 18.29
N SER A 298 10.35 6.84 17.36
CA SER A 298 11.47 6.11 16.76
C SER A 298 12.53 5.75 17.78
N ASP A 299 12.91 6.66 18.65
CA ASP A 299 13.91 6.39 19.70
C ASP A 299 13.42 5.33 20.69
N ARG A 300 12.11 5.29 20.93
CA ARG A 300 11.49 4.33 21.89
C ARG A 300 11.29 2.94 21.30
N LEU A 301 10.90 2.81 20.02
CA LEU A 301 10.35 1.58 19.47
C LEU A 301 11.06 1.00 18.24
N LYS A 302 11.87 1.75 17.49
CA LYS A 302 12.45 1.27 16.22
C LYS A 302 13.34 0.01 16.32
N SER A 303 13.82 -0.31 17.50
CA SER A 303 14.59 -1.55 17.74
C SER A 303 13.70 -2.76 18.09
N LYS A 304 12.41 -2.54 18.33
CA LYS A 304 11.44 -3.56 18.76
C LYS A 304 10.42 -3.88 17.69
N VAL A 305 9.97 -2.88 16.95
CA VAL A 305 8.94 -2.99 15.90
C VAL A 305 9.31 -2.22 14.66
N GLN A 306 8.76 -2.63 13.53
CA GLN A 306 8.80 -1.90 12.29
C GLN A 306 7.91 -0.65 12.41
N LEU A 307 8.49 0.52 12.18
CA LEU A 307 7.79 1.81 12.13
C LEU A 307 7.72 2.25 10.67
N VAL A 308 6.53 2.17 10.09
CA VAL A 308 6.28 2.45 8.68
C VAL A 308 5.79 3.89 8.52
N GLY A 309 6.45 4.66 7.67
CA GLY A 309 5.96 5.96 7.24
C GLY A 309 5.17 5.85 5.94
N ASP A 310 3.87 6.12 5.97
CA ASP A 310 2.99 6.28 4.82
C ASP A 310 2.85 7.77 4.48
N ASP A 311 1.95 8.50 5.13
CA ASP A 311 1.77 9.94 4.93
C ASP A 311 3.02 10.73 5.32
N LEU A 312 3.83 10.18 6.22
CA LEU A 312 5.14 10.76 6.57
C LEU A 312 6.07 10.89 5.36
N PHE A 313 6.15 9.88 4.49
CA PHE A 313 7.13 9.82 3.40
C PHE A 313 6.54 9.94 2.01
N VAL A 314 5.27 9.63 1.83
CA VAL A 314 4.48 9.69 0.58
C VAL A 314 5.23 9.15 -0.64
N THR A 315 5.99 8.05 -0.47
CA THR A 315 6.81 7.42 -1.53
C THR A 315 7.84 8.40 -2.14
N ASN A 316 8.17 9.49 -1.46
CA ASN A 316 9.04 10.57 -1.96
C ASN A 316 10.47 10.42 -1.45
N THR A 317 11.43 10.27 -2.36
CA THR A 317 12.85 10.06 -2.02
C THR A 317 13.47 11.22 -1.26
N LYS A 318 13.07 12.47 -1.51
CA LYS A 318 13.60 13.65 -0.79
C LYS A 318 13.18 13.63 0.68
N ILE A 319 11.90 13.31 0.93
CA ILE A 319 11.33 13.23 2.29
C ILE A 319 11.86 12.00 3.02
N LEU A 320 11.93 10.84 2.32
CA LEU A 320 12.53 9.63 2.88
C LEU A 320 13.99 9.87 3.31
N LYS A 321 14.77 10.55 2.46
CA LYS A 321 16.16 10.90 2.80
C LYS A 321 16.25 11.74 4.07
N GLU A 322 15.37 12.73 4.23
CA GLU A 322 15.29 13.54 5.45
C GLU A 322 15.00 12.69 6.69
N GLY A 323 14.05 11.74 6.58
CA GLY A 323 13.73 10.81 7.66
C GLY A 323 14.91 9.90 8.02
N ILE A 324 15.60 9.36 7.02
CA ILE A 324 16.80 8.55 7.21
C ILE A 324 17.89 9.35 7.94
N ASP A 325 18.19 10.56 7.46
CA ASP A 325 19.23 11.43 8.05
C ASP A 325 18.90 11.80 9.51
N LYS A 326 17.62 11.91 9.87
CA LYS A 326 17.15 12.21 11.23
C LYS A 326 16.94 10.95 12.10
N GLY A 327 17.06 9.76 11.53
CA GLY A 327 16.83 8.48 12.22
C GLY A 327 15.38 8.25 12.64
N ILE A 328 14.44 8.75 11.84
CA ILE A 328 13.00 8.67 12.02
C ILE A 328 12.45 7.47 11.24
N ALA A 329 11.58 6.67 11.89
CA ALA A 329 11.03 5.41 11.35
C ALA A 329 12.14 4.37 11.06
N ASN A 330 11.79 3.25 10.43
CA ASN A 330 12.72 2.24 9.92
C ASN A 330 12.11 1.44 8.74
N SER A 331 11.01 1.95 8.19
CA SER A 331 10.30 1.38 7.03
C SER A 331 9.55 2.47 6.29
N ILE A 332 9.28 2.25 5.01
CA ILE A 332 8.44 3.12 4.17
C ILE A 332 7.29 2.31 3.56
N LEU A 333 6.10 2.90 3.52
CA LEU A 333 5.02 2.41 2.69
C LEU A 333 5.20 2.93 1.26
N ILE A 334 5.00 2.07 0.28
CA ILE A 334 5.17 2.37 -1.14
C ILE A 334 3.82 2.34 -1.83
N LYS A 335 3.31 3.49 -2.18
CA LYS A 335 2.08 3.68 -2.95
C LYS A 335 2.42 4.33 -4.28
N ILE A 336 2.31 3.59 -5.37
CA ILE A 336 2.76 4.01 -6.71
C ILE A 336 2.16 5.34 -7.18
N ASN A 337 0.91 5.63 -6.79
CA ASN A 337 0.23 6.86 -7.18
C ASN A 337 0.56 8.07 -6.29
N GLN A 338 1.23 7.90 -5.14
CA GLN A 338 1.72 9.01 -4.32
C GLN A 338 2.87 9.78 -4.99
N ILE A 339 3.54 9.16 -5.95
CA ILE A 339 4.68 9.73 -6.67
C ILE A 339 4.44 9.84 -8.17
N GLY A 340 3.76 8.88 -8.81
CA GLY A 340 3.20 9.01 -10.15
C GLY A 340 4.02 8.45 -11.30
N THR A 341 5.16 7.78 -11.06
CA THR A 341 5.91 6.99 -12.05
C THR A 341 6.53 5.74 -11.42
N LEU A 342 6.78 4.70 -12.22
CA LEU A 342 7.47 3.50 -11.76
C LEU A 342 8.93 3.78 -11.41
N THR A 343 9.64 4.58 -12.19
CA THR A 343 11.05 4.92 -11.94
C THR A 343 11.24 5.60 -10.59
N GLU A 344 10.40 6.56 -10.23
CA GLU A 344 10.45 7.20 -8.91
C GLU A 344 10.07 6.23 -7.79
N THR A 345 9.08 5.36 -8.02
CA THR A 345 8.68 4.30 -7.08
C THR A 345 9.83 3.35 -6.78
N PHE A 346 10.52 2.85 -7.80
CA PHE A 346 11.67 1.96 -7.65
C PHE A 346 12.86 2.67 -6.97
N ALA A 347 13.07 3.94 -7.25
CA ALA A 347 14.09 4.74 -6.57
C ALA A 347 13.82 4.86 -5.07
N ALA A 348 12.55 5.02 -4.64
CA ALA A 348 12.19 5.06 -3.23
C ALA A 348 12.42 3.71 -2.54
N ILE A 349 12.03 2.60 -3.18
CA ILE A 349 12.27 1.23 -2.68
C ILE A 349 13.77 0.98 -2.50
N GLU A 350 14.57 1.29 -3.50
CA GLU A 350 16.02 1.08 -3.47
C GLU A 350 16.71 1.94 -2.41
N MET A 351 16.29 3.22 -2.28
CA MET A 351 16.82 4.11 -1.24
C MET A 351 16.53 3.57 0.16
N ALA A 352 15.31 3.10 0.43
CA ALA A 352 14.93 2.50 1.70
C ALA A 352 15.82 1.28 2.02
N LYS A 353 15.93 0.33 1.10
CA LYS A 353 16.70 -0.91 1.26
C LYS A 353 18.18 -0.61 1.54
N ARG A 354 18.80 0.33 0.82
CA ARG A 354 20.20 0.74 1.04
C ARG A 354 20.43 1.40 2.39
N ALA A 355 19.41 2.02 2.95
CA ALA A 355 19.47 2.62 4.29
C ALA A 355 19.16 1.62 5.42
N GLY A 356 18.88 0.34 5.10
CA GLY A 356 18.46 -0.67 6.07
C GLY A 356 17.01 -0.55 6.50
N TYR A 357 16.21 0.29 5.82
CA TYR A 357 14.77 0.36 5.99
C TYR A 357 14.11 -0.75 5.17
N THR A 358 12.99 -1.27 5.65
CA THR A 358 12.11 -2.11 4.85
C THR A 358 11.22 -1.27 3.95
N ALA A 359 10.71 -1.88 2.88
CA ALA A 359 9.71 -1.29 2.01
C ALA A 359 8.46 -2.19 1.99
N VAL A 360 7.31 -1.63 2.28
CA VAL A 360 6.02 -2.34 2.22
C VAL A 360 5.28 -1.87 0.97
N ILE A 361 5.10 -2.73 -0.01
CA ILE A 361 4.33 -2.40 -1.21
C ILE A 361 2.85 -2.37 -0.84
N SER A 362 2.16 -1.28 -1.19
CA SER A 362 0.81 -1.04 -0.71
C SER A 362 -0.18 -0.72 -1.81
N HIS A 363 -1.41 -1.15 -1.59
CA HIS A 363 -2.61 -0.71 -2.29
C HIS A 363 -3.04 0.70 -1.85
N ARG A 364 -4.18 1.15 -2.38
CA ARG A 364 -4.93 2.31 -1.87
C ARG A 364 -6.33 1.87 -1.44
N SER A 365 -7.03 2.74 -0.70
CA SER A 365 -8.44 2.50 -0.33
C SER A 365 -9.36 2.40 -1.54
N GLY A 366 -9.11 3.16 -2.60
CA GLY A 366 -9.80 3.06 -3.89
C GLY A 366 -8.97 2.27 -4.90
N GLU A 367 -9.20 0.97 -4.98
CA GLU A 367 -8.49 0.08 -5.89
C GLU A 367 -9.31 -0.31 -7.12
N THR A 368 -8.59 -0.80 -8.13
CA THR A 368 -9.09 -1.53 -9.29
C THR A 368 -8.65 -3.00 -9.18
N GLU A 369 -8.99 -3.84 -10.15
CA GLU A 369 -8.48 -5.21 -10.24
C GLU A 369 -7.07 -5.30 -10.85
N ASP A 370 -6.43 -4.17 -11.16
CA ASP A 370 -5.02 -4.14 -11.58
C ASP A 370 -4.13 -4.72 -10.47
N SER A 371 -3.21 -5.62 -10.86
CA SER A 371 -2.37 -6.37 -9.93
C SER A 371 -0.88 -6.00 -9.99
N THR A 372 -0.52 -4.91 -10.65
CA THR A 372 0.87 -4.49 -10.86
C THR A 372 1.68 -4.41 -9.58
N ILE A 373 1.06 -4.02 -8.45
CA ILE A 373 1.77 -3.95 -7.16
C ILE A 373 2.23 -5.32 -6.65
N ALA A 374 1.57 -6.41 -7.03
CA ALA A 374 2.03 -7.77 -6.73
C ALA A 374 3.33 -8.08 -7.50
N ASP A 375 3.38 -7.73 -8.78
CA ASP A 375 4.58 -7.89 -9.62
C ASP A 375 5.73 -6.99 -9.14
N ILE A 376 5.44 -5.76 -8.69
CA ILE A 376 6.44 -4.87 -8.09
C ILE A 376 7.01 -5.49 -6.81
N ALA A 377 6.17 -6.03 -5.93
CA ALA A 377 6.61 -6.61 -4.67
C ALA A 377 7.61 -7.76 -4.87
N VAL A 378 7.33 -8.65 -5.83
CA VAL A 378 8.23 -9.76 -6.18
C VAL A 378 9.43 -9.26 -6.97
N GLY A 379 9.22 -8.43 -8.00
CA GLY A 379 10.28 -7.90 -8.86
C GLY A 379 11.36 -7.12 -8.10
N THR A 380 10.98 -6.44 -7.04
CA THR A 380 11.93 -5.68 -6.20
C THR A 380 12.44 -6.45 -5.00
N ASN A 381 11.95 -7.68 -4.74
CA ASN A 381 12.16 -8.40 -3.49
C ASN A 381 11.92 -7.48 -2.28
N ALA A 382 10.80 -6.76 -2.28
CA ALA A 382 10.46 -5.84 -1.19
C ALA A 382 10.20 -6.58 0.13
N GLY A 383 9.81 -7.84 0.04
CA GLY A 383 9.60 -8.73 1.18
C GLY A 383 8.26 -8.58 1.88
N GLN A 384 7.52 -7.48 1.66
CA GLN A 384 6.24 -7.21 2.33
C GLN A 384 5.24 -6.57 1.38
N ILE A 385 3.95 -6.90 1.53
CA ILE A 385 2.84 -6.30 0.80
C ILE A 385 1.66 -6.04 1.74
N LYS A 386 1.06 -4.85 1.64
CA LYS A 386 -0.18 -4.46 2.31
C LYS A 386 -1.24 -4.23 1.23
N THR A 387 -2.18 -5.16 1.06
CA THR A 387 -3.18 -5.07 -0.01
C THR A 387 -4.60 -5.42 0.44
N GLY A 388 -4.92 -5.05 1.68
CA GLY A 388 -6.25 -5.19 2.27
C GLY A 388 -6.53 -6.58 2.82
N SER A 389 -7.81 -6.88 2.98
CA SER A 389 -8.30 -8.12 3.56
C SER A 389 -8.48 -9.22 2.52
N LEU A 390 -9.01 -10.34 2.98
CA LEU A 390 -9.34 -11.55 2.22
C LEU A 390 -10.78 -11.52 1.66
N SER A 391 -11.26 -10.34 1.38
CA SER A 391 -12.56 -10.07 0.76
C SER A 391 -12.45 -8.92 -0.24
N ARG A 392 -13.42 -8.77 -1.14
CA ARG A 392 -13.48 -7.81 -2.25
C ARG A 392 -12.50 -8.17 -3.39
N SER A 393 -12.99 -8.16 -4.63
CA SER A 393 -12.24 -8.62 -5.82
C SER A 393 -10.99 -7.78 -6.12
N ASP A 394 -11.05 -6.47 -5.83
CA ASP A 394 -9.93 -5.54 -5.97
C ASP A 394 -8.72 -5.89 -5.08
N ARG A 395 -8.97 -6.47 -3.90
CA ARG A 395 -7.92 -6.97 -2.99
C ARG A 395 -7.44 -8.35 -3.43
N MET A 396 -8.40 -9.25 -3.67
CA MET A 396 -8.11 -10.63 -4.07
C MET A 396 -7.35 -10.72 -5.40
N ALA A 397 -7.50 -9.76 -6.31
CA ALA A 397 -6.75 -9.72 -7.57
C ALA A 397 -5.23 -9.74 -7.33
N LYS A 398 -4.72 -9.02 -6.33
CA LYS A 398 -3.31 -8.97 -5.96
C LYS A 398 -2.85 -10.28 -5.33
N TYR A 399 -3.61 -10.84 -4.39
CA TYR A 399 -3.32 -12.15 -3.78
C TYR A 399 -3.31 -13.27 -4.82
N ASN A 400 -4.27 -13.28 -5.74
CA ASN A 400 -4.33 -14.26 -6.81
C ASN A 400 -3.14 -14.12 -7.78
N GLN A 401 -2.67 -12.90 -8.03
CA GLN A 401 -1.46 -12.70 -8.84
C GLN A 401 -0.22 -13.25 -8.14
N LEU A 402 -0.08 -13.05 -6.83
CA LEU A 402 1.02 -13.62 -6.05
C LEU A 402 1.00 -15.15 -6.05
N LEU A 403 -0.19 -15.77 -5.98
CA LEU A 403 -0.32 -17.24 -6.13
C LEU A 403 0.14 -17.72 -7.50
N ARG A 404 -0.19 -17.00 -8.59
CA ARG A 404 0.28 -17.35 -9.95
C ARG A 404 1.80 -17.21 -10.06
N ILE A 405 2.36 -16.16 -9.45
CA ILE A 405 3.82 -15.96 -9.43
C ILE A 405 4.50 -17.07 -8.63
N GLU A 406 3.97 -17.46 -7.47
CA GLU A 406 4.51 -18.58 -6.68
C GLU A 406 4.49 -19.90 -7.50
N GLU A 407 3.40 -20.14 -8.24
CA GLU A 407 3.27 -21.31 -9.10
C GLU A 407 4.24 -21.29 -10.30
N ASP A 408 4.43 -20.11 -10.91
CA ASP A 408 5.39 -19.91 -12.01
C ASP A 408 6.84 -20.11 -11.56
N LEU A 409 7.17 -19.68 -10.35
CA LEU A 409 8.49 -19.88 -9.75
C LEU A 409 8.73 -21.32 -9.31
N GLY A 410 7.69 -22.04 -8.91
CA GLY A 410 7.80 -23.44 -8.46
C GLY A 410 8.78 -23.59 -7.29
N ASP A 411 9.72 -24.54 -7.44
CA ASP A 411 10.67 -24.91 -6.36
C ASP A 411 11.70 -23.82 -6.03
N VAL A 412 11.81 -22.76 -6.84
CA VAL A 412 12.71 -21.62 -6.55
C VAL A 412 12.00 -20.45 -5.89
N ALA A 413 10.69 -20.57 -5.64
CA ALA A 413 9.96 -19.56 -4.90
C ALA A 413 10.44 -19.47 -3.44
N GLU A 414 10.68 -18.27 -2.96
CA GLU A 414 11.11 -18.01 -1.59
C GLU A 414 10.02 -17.27 -0.83
N TYR A 415 9.68 -17.74 0.38
CA TYR A 415 8.83 -17.00 1.30
C TYR A 415 9.65 -16.63 2.54
N PRO A 416 9.97 -15.35 2.76
CA PRO A 416 10.94 -14.94 3.77
C PRO A 416 10.41 -15.01 5.21
N GLY A 417 9.08 -15.03 5.38
CA GLY A 417 8.47 -15.02 6.70
C GLY A 417 9.01 -13.88 7.57
N ARG A 418 9.36 -14.18 8.81
CA ARG A 418 9.90 -13.18 9.74
C ARG A 418 11.18 -12.49 9.24
N ALA A 419 11.96 -13.11 8.35
CA ALA A 419 13.18 -12.51 7.81
C ALA A 419 12.91 -11.29 6.91
N ALA A 420 11.67 -11.08 6.45
CA ALA A 420 11.27 -9.87 5.74
C ALA A 420 11.37 -8.60 6.61
N PHE A 421 11.39 -8.75 7.94
CA PHE A 421 11.51 -7.66 8.91
C PHE A 421 12.99 -7.52 9.33
N TYR A 422 13.89 -7.39 8.38
CA TYR A 422 15.34 -7.33 8.60
C TYR A 422 15.80 -6.05 9.33
N ASN A 423 14.96 -5.02 9.38
CA ASN A 423 15.16 -3.79 10.14
C ASN A 423 15.02 -3.99 11.68
N LEU A 424 14.60 -5.18 12.14
CA LEU A 424 14.45 -5.56 13.54
C LEU A 424 15.54 -6.50 14.05
N ARG A 425 16.67 -6.58 13.36
CA ARG A 425 17.82 -7.43 13.70
C ARG A 425 18.85 -6.69 14.54
#